data_844e0750decca83996e0af5fe4d22b80
#
_entry.id   844e0750decca83996e0af5fe4d22b80
#
_cell.length_a   1.000
_cell.length_b   1.000
_cell.length_c   1.000
_cell.angle_alpha   90.00
_cell.angle_beta   90.00
_cell.angle_gamma   90.00
#
_symmetry.space_group_name_H-M   'P 1'
#
loop_
_entity.id
_entity.type
_entity.pdbx_description
1 polymer ?
#
loop_
_entity_poly.entity_id
_entity_poly.type
_entity_poly.pdbx_seq_one_letter_code
_entity_poly.pdbx_strand_id
1 'polypeptide(L)'
;MRTVCSSSPLPMRRRQSCAPALLKRSQAEPGNGALRRQRMLLQRAPICTIDAFCLDLLRKHFQALDIPPDFSPADPGSVELLRVSALSETLENAYRDPDFCAFADLYGKGRTDRAAGETILHVYDFLRALPDYDKKLDEFLAPWQDENGFAAICWHDLLLAEAARSARAAGELFRAALADCPGDREQELADAEEKKTPSAREKAKNAVLEKYTDAQERLDKAAALLGRVEQLAVAGEWTPLYDLLTPYVLGMEELPGLKGMKKRLNGEHKKVIRTRADEGAALFAQILELIPCSEEEAEADRRAAEPRLRALFAAVRDFDARFSAKKRDRKLLEFSDFEHQALRLLRDPDGTPTALCGVIRQNYAAVMVDEYQDTNALQDALYRCLASPAGDDLFLVGDLKQSIYRFRQADPSIFREKLDSWPALPGGTARPRPAEGTPGTDAMLALDANFRSAPQVVKGINFLFERLMSPELGDTAYGDGQRLVCGAPGEY
;
A
#
# COMPACT_ATOMS: atom_id res chain seq x y z
N MET A 1 -13.35 25.89 -18.23
CA MET A 1 -13.43 24.69 -17.41
C MET A 1 -13.63 23.52 -18.37
N ARG A 2 -12.60 22.78 -18.65
CA ARG A 2 -12.61 21.64 -19.57
C ARG A 2 -11.86 20.51 -18.91
N THR A 3 -12.56 19.47 -18.62
CA THR A 3 -12.11 18.10 -18.30
C THR A 3 -12.36 17.65 -16.87
N VAL A 4 -13.05 16.54 -16.75
CA VAL A 4 -13.12 15.70 -15.55
C VAL A 4 -12.82 14.28 -16.02
N CYS A 5 -11.71 13.73 -15.57
CA CYS A 5 -11.40 12.30 -15.70
C CYS A 5 -11.69 11.62 -14.37
N SER A 6 -12.24 10.42 -14.38
CA SER A 6 -12.40 9.58 -13.21
C SER A 6 -11.47 8.38 -13.37
N SER A 7 -10.66 8.10 -12.37
CA SER A 7 -9.76 6.94 -12.33
C SER A 7 -10.50 5.60 -12.13
N SER A 8 -11.77 5.65 -11.72
CA SER A 8 -12.54 4.44 -11.44
C SER A 8 -13.26 3.89 -12.69
N PRO A 9 -13.12 2.59 -13.01
CA PRO A 9 -13.85 1.91 -14.09
C PRO A 9 -15.30 1.59 -13.72
N LEU A 10 -15.99 2.43 -12.91
CA LEU A 10 -17.38 2.21 -12.53
C LEU A 10 -18.33 2.34 -13.71
N PRO A 11 -19.43 1.54 -13.73
CA PRO A 11 -20.32 1.45 -14.87
C PRO A 11 -20.99 2.79 -15.21
N MET A 12 -21.35 2.94 -16.48
CA MET A 12 -21.93 4.14 -17.14
C MET A 12 -22.97 4.97 -16.34
N ARG A 13 -23.50 4.45 -15.24
CA ARG A 13 -24.52 5.16 -14.42
C ARG A 13 -23.97 6.40 -13.68
N ARG A 14 -22.67 6.47 -13.34
CA ARG A 14 -22.10 7.68 -12.72
C ARG A 14 -21.76 8.78 -13.72
N ARG A 15 -21.52 8.47 -15.00
CA ARG A 15 -21.40 9.50 -16.06
C ARG A 15 -22.63 10.41 -16.14
N GLN A 16 -23.80 9.91 -15.70
CA GLN A 16 -25.06 10.65 -15.73
C GLN A 16 -25.26 11.59 -14.55
N SER A 17 -24.43 11.54 -13.49
CA SER A 17 -24.67 12.33 -12.27
C SER A 17 -23.94 13.67 -12.21
N CYS A 18 -22.69 13.77 -12.67
CA CYS A 18 -21.91 15.02 -12.57
C CYS A 18 -22.33 16.07 -13.60
N ALA A 19 -22.47 15.71 -14.87
CA ALA A 19 -22.91 16.64 -15.91
C ALA A 19 -24.31 17.20 -15.65
N PRO A 20 -25.34 16.39 -15.27
CA PRO A 20 -26.67 16.90 -14.92
C PRO A 20 -26.68 17.75 -13.64
N ALA A 21 -25.86 17.46 -12.64
CA ALA A 21 -25.78 18.27 -11.42
C ALA A 21 -25.19 19.65 -11.68
N LEU A 22 -24.13 19.73 -12.47
CA LEU A 22 -23.53 20.99 -12.93
C LEU A 22 -24.48 21.76 -13.84
N LEU A 23 -25.22 21.06 -14.72
CA LEU A 23 -26.26 21.64 -15.57
C LEU A 23 -27.44 22.16 -14.76
N LYS A 24 -27.93 21.44 -13.75
CA LYS A 24 -29.01 21.89 -12.84
C LYS A 24 -28.62 23.16 -12.09
N ARG A 25 -27.41 23.24 -11.54
CA ARG A 25 -26.94 24.42 -10.83
C ARG A 25 -26.81 25.64 -11.74
N SER A 26 -26.46 25.45 -13.01
CA SER A 26 -26.42 26.52 -14.02
C SER A 26 -27.82 26.93 -14.54
N GLN A 27 -28.87 26.16 -14.25
CA GLN A 27 -30.27 26.48 -14.60
C GLN A 27 -30.91 27.42 -13.55
N ALA A 28 -30.37 27.50 -12.34
CA ALA A 28 -30.94 28.31 -11.26
C ALA A 28 -30.81 29.82 -11.47
N GLU A 29 -29.98 30.27 -12.44
CA GLU A 29 -29.82 31.72 -12.76
C GLU A 29 -29.98 31.96 -14.27
N PRO A 30 -31.22 32.07 -14.81
CA PRO A 30 -31.47 32.12 -16.25
C PRO A 30 -31.03 33.39 -16.98
N GLY A 31 -30.68 34.45 -16.26
CA GLY A 31 -30.30 35.77 -16.84
C GLY A 31 -28.81 36.00 -17.08
N ASN A 32 -27.90 35.08 -16.62
CA ASN A 32 -26.45 35.30 -16.66
C ASN A 32 -25.82 34.76 -17.96
N GLY A 33 -25.42 35.67 -18.86
CA GLY A 33 -24.81 35.33 -20.17
C GLY A 33 -23.50 34.53 -20.03
N ALA A 34 -22.75 34.72 -18.95
CA ALA A 34 -21.55 33.96 -18.66
C ALA A 34 -21.90 32.48 -18.35
N LEU A 35 -22.98 32.23 -17.62
CA LEU A 35 -23.46 30.87 -17.33
C LEU A 35 -23.99 30.15 -18.56
N ARG A 36 -24.59 30.86 -19.52
CA ARG A 36 -24.99 30.27 -20.82
C ARG A 36 -23.76 29.79 -21.62
N ARG A 37 -22.71 30.59 -21.66
CA ARG A 37 -21.45 30.19 -22.32
C ARG A 37 -20.79 29.02 -21.62
N GLN A 38 -20.79 28.98 -20.28
CA GLN A 38 -20.31 27.87 -19.49
C GLN A 38 -21.08 26.56 -19.78
N ARG A 39 -22.39 26.61 -19.91
CA ARG A 39 -23.23 25.44 -20.30
C ARG A 39 -22.84 24.84 -21.64
N MET A 40 -22.59 25.69 -22.65
CA MET A 40 -22.15 25.22 -23.97
C MET A 40 -20.75 24.56 -23.89
N LEU A 41 -19.85 25.11 -23.08
CA LEU A 41 -18.50 24.55 -22.86
C LEU A 41 -18.53 23.23 -22.08
N LEU A 42 -19.43 23.07 -21.10
CA LEU A 42 -19.65 21.82 -20.36
C LEU A 42 -20.09 20.66 -21.26
N GLN A 43 -20.93 20.93 -22.25
CA GLN A 43 -21.36 19.90 -23.21
C GLN A 43 -20.23 19.40 -24.12
N ARG A 44 -19.18 20.18 -24.27
CA ARG A 44 -17.96 19.84 -25.06
C ARG A 44 -16.80 19.41 -24.22
N ALA A 45 -16.90 19.52 -22.90
CA ALA A 45 -15.83 19.07 -22.01
C ALA A 45 -15.76 17.53 -22.01
N PRO A 46 -14.60 16.94 -22.14
CA PRO A 46 -14.43 15.50 -21.99
C PRO A 46 -14.62 15.10 -20.51
N ILE A 47 -15.84 14.72 -20.15
CA ILE A 47 -16.18 14.13 -18.85
C ILE A 47 -16.27 12.62 -19.06
N CYS A 48 -15.21 11.89 -18.75
CA CYS A 48 -15.08 10.49 -19.11
C CYS A 48 -14.14 9.76 -18.14
N THR A 49 -14.03 8.44 -18.24
CA THR A 49 -12.97 7.66 -17.61
C THR A 49 -11.64 7.93 -18.30
N ILE A 50 -10.53 7.66 -17.61
CA ILE A 50 -9.18 7.82 -18.19
C ILE A 50 -9.03 6.97 -19.46
N ASP A 51 -9.50 5.71 -19.44
CA ASP A 51 -9.47 4.83 -20.62
C ASP A 51 -10.20 5.41 -21.83
N ALA A 52 -11.40 5.97 -21.59
CA ALA A 52 -12.18 6.57 -22.67
C ALA A 52 -11.51 7.84 -23.22
N PHE A 53 -10.81 8.59 -22.38
CA PHE A 53 -9.99 9.72 -22.77
C PHE A 53 -8.80 9.27 -23.62
N CYS A 54 -8.05 8.27 -23.14
CA CYS A 54 -6.92 7.70 -23.86
C CYS A 54 -7.34 7.14 -25.22
N LEU A 55 -8.45 6.38 -25.27
CA LEU A 55 -8.98 5.84 -26.53
C LEU A 55 -9.34 6.95 -27.53
N ASP A 56 -9.97 8.04 -27.09
CA ASP A 56 -10.30 9.19 -27.96
C ASP A 56 -9.02 9.88 -28.46
N LEU A 57 -8.02 10.01 -27.60
CA LEU A 57 -6.72 10.56 -27.95
C LEU A 57 -6.02 9.71 -29.02
N LEU A 58 -5.98 8.38 -28.82
CA LEU A 58 -5.37 7.45 -29.78
C LEU A 58 -6.07 7.49 -31.13
N ARG A 59 -7.42 7.52 -31.16
CA ARG A 59 -8.20 7.64 -32.41
C ARG A 59 -7.88 8.91 -33.20
N LYS A 60 -7.52 9.99 -32.52
CA LYS A 60 -7.14 11.26 -33.16
C LYS A 60 -5.71 11.29 -33.64
N HIS A 61 -4.83 10.52 -33.02
CA HIS A 61 -3.37 10.60 -33.22
C HIS A 61 -2.70 9.26 -33.52
N PHE A 62 -3.46 8.25 -33.98
CA PHE A 62 -2.97 6.88 -34.25
C PHE A 62 -1.74 6.83 -35.16
N GLN A 63 -1.65 7.76 -36.12
CA GLN A 63 -0.53 7.83 -37.06
C GLN A 63 0.82 8.11 -36.37
N ALA A 64 0.81 8.84 -35.25
CA ALA A 64 2.04 9.15 -34.50
C ALA A 64 2.58 7.95 -33.71
N LEU A 65 1.79 6.90 -33.54
CA LEU A 65 2.12 5.72 -32.73
C LEU A 65 2.25 4.43 -33.55
N ASP A 66 2.15 4.52 -34.88
CA ASP A 66 2.11 3.35 -35.77
C ASP A 66 1.00 2.33 -35.38
N ILE A 67 -0.14 2.83 -34.94
CA ILE A 67 -1.33 2.04 -34.62
C ILE A 67 -2.24 1.96 -35.85
N PRO A 68 -2.74 0.77 -36.22
CA PRO A 68 -3.69 0.65 -37.32
C PRO A 68 -4.94 1.51 -37.10
N PRO A 69 -5.47 2.21 -38.12
CA PRO A 69 -6.61 3.11 -37.95
C PRO A 69 -7.90 2.36 -37.52
N ASP A 70 -7.96 1.08 -37.82
CA ASP A 70 -9.09 0.19 -37.56
C ASP A 70 -8.89 -0.67 -36.29
N PHE A 71 -8.03 -0.22 -35.37
CA PHE A 71 -7.87 -0.88 -34.07
C PHE A 71 -9.19 -0.84 -33.27
N SER A 72 -9.41 -1.88 -32.48
CA SER A 72 -10.58 -1.99 -31.62
C SER A 72 -10.22 -2.36 -30.18
N PRO A 73 -11.03 -1.94 -29.20
CA PRO A 73 -10.89 -2.44 -27.84
C PRO A 73 -11.06 -3.95 -27.81
N ALA A 74 -10.14 -4.62 -27.13
CA ALA A 74 -10.18 -6.07 -26.99
C ALA A 74 -11.29 -6.48 -26.00
N ASP A 75 -12.07 -7.49 -26.36
CA ASP A 75 -13.00 -8.11 -25.43
C ASP A 75 -12.27 -9.05 -24.46
N PRO A 76 -12.76 -9.23 -23.20
CA PRO A 76 -12.06 -10.03 -22.20
C PRO A 76 -11.81 -11.48 -22.61
N GLY A 77 -12.71 -12.08 -23.39
CA GLY A 77 -12.56 -13.49 -23.83
C GLY A 77 -11.44 -13.65 -24.87
N SER A 78 -11.37 -12.73 -25.83
CA SER A 78 -10.28 -12.70 -26.82
C SER A 78 -8.93 -12.44 -26.16
N VAL A 79 -8.87 -11.53 -25.19
CA VAL A 79 -7.66 -11.23 -24.41
C VAL A 79 -7.15 -12.48 -23.73
N GLU A 80 -8.01 -13.19 -23.00
CA GLU A 80 -7.63 -14.38 -22.24
C GLU A 80 -7.06 -15.49 -23.14
N LEU A 81 -7.66 -15.72 -24.30
CA LEU A 81 -7.15 -16.68 -25.26
C LEU A 81 -5.74 -16.31 -25.78
N LEU A 82 -5.51 -15.03 -26.03
CA LEU A 82 -4.20 -14.53 -26.46
C LEU A 82 -3.16 -14.64 -25.35
N ARG A 83 -3.55 -14.34 -24.09
CA ARG A 83 -2.68 -14.47 -22.90
C ARG A 83 -2.23 -15.93 -22.72
N VAL A 84 -3.17 -16.87 -22.75
CA VAL A 84 -2.87 -18.30 -22.61
C VAL A 84 -1.92 -18.76 -23.72
N SER A 85 -2.18 -18.36 -24.97
CA SER A 85 -1.32 -18.71 -26.10
C SER A 85 0.09 -18.11 -25.97
N ALA A 86 0.20 -16.84 -25.60
CA ALA A 86 1.49 -16.17 -25.41
C ALA A 86 2.27 -16.81 -24.25
N LEU A 87 1.58 -17.10 -23.12
CA LEU A 87 2.20 -17.71 -21.95
C LEU A 87 2.75 -19.10 -22.25
N SER A 88 2.00 -19.93 -23.00
CA SER A 88 2.47 -21.28 -23.42
C SER A 88 3.77 -21.18 -24.20
N GLU A 89 3.84 -20.29 -25.18
CA GLU A 89 5.04 -20.09 -26.00
C GLU A 89 6.21 -19.52 -25.19
N THR A 90 5.91 -18.64 -24.25
CA THR A 90 6.91 -18.09 -23.32
C THR A 90 7.50 -19.17 -22.42
N LEU A 91 6.67 -20.02 -21.83
CA LEU A 91 7.12 -21.12 -20.97
C LEU A 91 7.99 -22.12 -21.78
N GLU A 92 7.56 -22.51 -22.99
CA GLU A 92 8.35 -23.38 -23.86
C GLU A 92 9.76 -22.80 -24.16
N ASN A 93 9.87 -21.46 -24.27
CA ASN A 93 11.14 -20.80 -24.47
C ASN A 93 11.94 -20.67 -23.17
N ALA A 94 11.30 -20.26 -22.09
CA ALA A 94 11.92 -20.02 -20.80
C ALA A 94 12.53 -21.28 -20.18
N TYR A 95 11.91 -22.45 -20.33
CA TYR A 95 12.45 -23.73 -19.87
C TYR A 95 13.72 -24.20 -20.57
N ARG A 96 14.21 -23.49 -21.59
CA ARG A 96 15.54 -23.71 -22.15
C ARG A 96 16.65 -23.10 -21.34
N ASP A 97 16.31 -22.17 -20.44
CA ASP A 97 17.25 -21.50 -19.53
C ASP A 97 17.31 -22.28 -18.19
N PRO A 98 18.51 -22.79 -17.79
CA PRO A 98 18.68 -23.47 -16.51
C PRO A 98 18.30 -22.63 -15.30
N ASP A 99 18.52 -21.30 -15.35
CA ASP A 99 18.19 -20.40 -14.26
C ASP A 99 16.67 -20.25 -14.11
N PHE A 100 15.93 -20.27 -15.22
CA PHE A 100 14.47 -20.31 -15.19
C PHE A 100 13.95 -21.65 -14.66
N CYS A 101 14.56 -22.77 -15.03
CA CYS A 101 14.23 -24.07 -14.45
C CYS A 101 14.40 -24.05 -12.93
N ALA A 102 15.52 -23.51 -12.45
CA ALA A 102 15.79 -23.38 -11.02
C ALA A 102 14.80 -22.44 -10.29
N PHE A 103 14.32 -21.39 -10.96
CA PHE A 103 13.22 -20.56 -10.48
C PHE A 103 11.91 -21.35 -10.40
N ALA A 104 11.54 -22.05 -11.46
CA ALA A 104 10.30 -22.81 -11.52
C ALA A 104 10.25 -23.93 -10.47
N ASP A 105 11.38 -24.59 -10.18
CA ASP A 105 11.49 -25.61 -9.14
C ASP A 105 11.23 -25.07 -7.73
N LEU A 106 11.62 -23.81 -7.44
CA LEU A 106 11.35 -23.17 -6.15
C LEU A 106 9.85 -22.87 -5.96
N TYR A 107 9.18 -22.41 -7.00
CA TYR A 107 7.77 -22.00 -6.95
C TYR A 107 6.80 -23.11 -7.31
N GLY A 108 7.21 -24.01 -8.20
CA GLY A 108 6.42 -25.16 -8.61
C GLY A 108 6.56 -26.30 -7.63
N LYS A 109 5.52 -26.69 -6.91
CA LYS A 109 5.49 -27.92 -6.09
C LYS A 109 5.56 -29.18 -6.97
N GLY A 110 6.47 -29.18 -7.95
CA GLY A 110 7.06 -30.35 -8.62
C GLY A 110 6.27 -31.02 -9.75
N ARG A 111 5.11 -30.52 -10.21
CA ARG A 111 4.35 -31.23 -11.27
C ARG A 111 3.62 -30.37 -12.31
N THR A 112 3.57 -29.06 -12.17
CA THR A 112 2.84 -28.22 -13.14
C THR A 112 3.52 -26.87 -13.30
N ASP A 113 3.56 -26.35 -14.52
CA ASP A 113 4.08 -25.01 -14.86
C ASP A 113 3.19 -23.87 -14.37
N ARG A 114 2.09 -24.22 -13.70
CA ARG A 114 1.05 -23.28 -13.31
C ARG A 114 1.60 -22.15 -12.43
N ALA A 115 2.36 -22.47 -11.40
CA ALA A 115 2.87 -21.48 -10.47
C ALA A 115 3.88 -20.51 -11.13
N ALA A 116 4.76 -21.02 -11.99
CA ALA A 116 5.70 -20.20 -12.75
C ALA A 116 4.94 -19.29 -13.74
N GLY A 117 3.94 -19.82 -14.44
CA GLY A 117 3.10 -19.06 -15.35
C GLY A 117 2.27 -17.97 -14.63
N GLU A 118 1.65 -18.30 -13.49
CA GLU A 118 0.92 -17.34 -12.65
C GLU A 118 1.84 -16.22 -12.13
N THR A 119 3.11 -16.54 -11.80
CA THR A 119 4.09 -15.54 -11.37
C THR A 119 4.46 -14.60 -12.53
N ILE A 120 4.72 -15.11 -13.72
CA ILE A 120 4.98 -14.29 -14.92
C ILE A 120 3.83 -13.32 -15.16
N LEU A 121 2.58 -13.82 -15.13
CA LEU A 121 1.39 -13.00 -15.36
C LEU A 121 1.19 -11.97 -14.26
N HIS A 122 1.45 -12.33 -13.00
CA HIS A 122 1.32 -11.41 -11.86
C HIS A 122 2.34 -10.26 -11.96
N VAL A 123 3.60 -10.57 -12.26
CA VAL A 123 4.64 -9.56 -12.48
C VAL A 123 4.29 -8.69 -13.67
N TYR A 124 3.85 -9.26 -14.77
CA TYR A 124 3.40 -8.52 -15.96
C TYR A 124 2.26 -7.55 -15.61
N ASP A 125 1.20 -8.02 -14.96
CA ASP A 125 0.05 -7.19 -14.60
C ASP A 125 0.43 -6.05 -13.65
N PHE A 126 1.35 -6.30 -12.71
CA PHE A 126 1.91 -5.26 -11.84
C PHE A 126 2.67 -4.20 -12.64
N LEU A 127 3.54 -4.61 -13.54
CA LEU A 127 4.33 -3.71 -14.38
C LEU A 127 3.45 -2.83 -15.27
N ARG A 128 2.33 -3.37 -15.76
CA ARG A 128 1.39 -2.62 -16.60
C ARG A 128 0.71 -1.45 -15.90
N ALA A 129 0.79 -1.34 -14.59
CA ALA A 129 0.34 -0.18 -13.83
C ALA A 129 1.42 0.91 -13.67
N LEU A 130 2.66 0.65 -14.11
CA LEU A 130 3.79 1.55 -13.99
C LEU A 130 4.09 2.26 -15.32
N PRO A 131 4.45 3.54 -15.31
CA PRO A 131 5.05 4.18 -16.49
C PRO A 131 6.43 3.58 -16.75
N ASP A 132 6.86 3.52 -18.01
CA ASP A 132 8.22 3.05 -18.40
C ASP A 132 8.58 1.67 -17.82
N TYR A 133 7.61 0.76 -17.76
CA TYR A 133 7.74 -0.54 -17.10
C TYR A 133 8.91 -1.41 -17.61
N ASP A 134 9.35 -1.22 -18.86
CA ASP A 134 10.53 -1.91 -19.39
C ASP A 134 11.80 -1.60 -18.60
N LYS A 135 11.98 -0.32 -18.21
CA LYS A 135 13.11 0.14 -17.39
C LYS A 135 12.99 -0.33 -15.94
N LYS A 136 11.75 -0.49 -15.44
CA LYS A 136 11.50 -0.90 -14.06
C LYS A 136 12.03 -2.29 -13.73
N LEU A 137 12.02 -3.21 -14.69
CA LEU A 137 12.63 -4.53 -14.48
C LEU A 137 14.14 -4.45 -14.20
N ASP A 138 14.83 -3.57 -14.91
CA ASP A 138 16.27 -3.35 -14.70
C ASP A 138 16.52 -2.61 -13.37
N GLU A 139 15.68 -1.64 -13.02
CA GLU A 139 15.73 -0.96 -11.71
C GLU A 139 15.49 -1.94 -10.55
N PHE A 140 14.57 -2.89 -10.69
CA PHE A 140 14.30 -3.90 -9.66
C PHE A 140 15.42 -4.94 -9.55
N LEU A 141 16.14 -5.20 -10.64
CA LEU A 141 17.27 -6.13 -10.64
C LEU A 141 18.56 -5.49 -10.11
N ALA A 142 18.75 -4.19 -10.30
CA ALA A 142 19.98 -3.49 -9.95
C ALA A 142 20.42 -3.69 -8.50
N PRO A 143 19.57 -3.62 -7.47
CA PRO A 143 20.00 -3.87 -6.08
C PRO A 143 20.51 -5.30 -5.86
N TRP A 144 20.02 -6.28 -6.63
CA TRP A 144 20.47 -7.68 -6.55
C TRP A 144 21.86 -7.89 -7.14
N GLN A 145 22.34 -6.95 -7.94
CA GLN A 145 23.66 -6.96 -8.60
C GLN A 145 24.65 -5.99 -7.94
N ASP A 146 24.22 -5.26 -6.91
CA ASP A 146 25.03 -4.26 -6.23
C ASP A 146 26.21 -4.89 -5.47
N GLU A 147 27.37 -4.21 -5.48
CA GLU A 147 28.59 -4.66 -4.81
C GLU A 147 28.46 -4.64 -3.29
N ASN A 148 27.55 -3.82 -2.73
CA ASN A 148 27.26 -3.81 -1.29
C ASN A 148 26.43 -5.03 -0.84
N GLY A 149 26.09 -5.92 -1.74
CA GLY A 149 25.52 -7.21 -1.41
C GLY A 149 24.11 -7.15 -0.83
N PHE A 150 23.83 -7.98 0.16
CA PHE A 150 22.52 -8.09 0.81
C PHE A 150 22.04 -6.75 1.39
N ALA A 151 22.93 -5.92 1.91
CA ALA A 151 22.60 -4.61 2.48
C ALA A 151 22.02 -3.60 1.44
N ALA A 152 22.29 -3.80 0.13
CA ALA A 152 21.74 -2.95 -0.93
C ALA A 152 20.29 -3.29 -1.30
N ILE A 153 19.77 -4.44 -0.87
CA ILE A 153 18.40 -4.86 -1.17
C ILE A 153 17.45 -4.21 -0.17
N CYS A 154 16.34 -3.65 -0.67
CA CYS A 154 15.30 -3.05 0.19
C CYS A 154 14.74 -3.99 1.28
N TRP A 155 14.84 -5.30 1.11
CA TRP A 155 14.46 -6.29 2.12
C TRP A 155 15.26 -6.17 3.41
N HIS A 156 16.57 -5.86 3.34
CA HIS A 156 17.41 -5.65 4.51
C HIS A 156 16.79 -4.62 5.47
N ASP A 157 16.51 -3.42 4.97
CA ASP A 157 15.98 -2.33 5.80
C ASP A 157 14.53 -2.59 6.22
N LEU A 158 13.71 -3.19 5.34
CA LEU A 158 12.33 -3.53 5.65
C LEU A 158 12.23 -4.58 6.77
N LEU A 159 13.06 -5.64 6.72
CA LEU A 159 13.06 -6.69 7.73
C LEU A 159 13.56 -6.14 9.08
N LEU A 160 14.60 -5.30 9.08
CA LEU A 160 15.07 -4.65 10.30
C LEU A 160 14.04 -3.69 10.89
N ALA A 161 13.36 -2.90 10.05
CA ALA A 161 12.29 -2.00 10.51
C ALA A 161 11.11 -2.77 11.13
N GLU A 162 10.73 -3.90 10.54
CA GLU A 162 9.67 -4.76 11.08
C GLU A 162 10.10 -5.46 12.37
N ALA A 163 11.34 -5.96 12.43
CA ALA A 163 11.91 -6.53 13.65
C ALA A 163 11.95 -5.50 14.79
N ALA A 164 12.35 -4.26 14.52
CA ALA A 164 12.34 -3.17 15.50
C ALA A 164 10.92 -2.86 16.01
N ARG A 165 9.94 -2.79 15.12
CA ARG A 165 8.53 -2.54 15.46
C ARG A 165 7.97 -3.66 16.32
N SER A 166 8.17 -4.91 15.93
CA SER A 166 7.74 -6.10 16.66
C SER A 166 8.42 -6.19 18.02
N ALA A 167 9.71 -5.86 18.11
CA ALA A 167 10.47 -5.85 19.37
C ALA A 167 9.94 -4.78 20.34
N ARG A 168 9.64 -3.58 19.85
CA ARG A 168 9.03 -2.51 20.65
C ARG A 168 7.68 -2.95 21.22
N ALA A 169 6.79 -3.45 20.38
CA ALA A 169 5.45 -3.90 20.77
C ALA A 169 5.52 -5.05 21.79
N ALA A 170 6.36 -6.05 21.57
CA ALA A 170 6.57 -7.15 22.51
C ALA A 170 7.18 -6.67 23.84
N GLY A 171 8.15 -5.75 23.79
CA GLY A 171 8.74 -5.13 24.98
C GLY A 171 7.73 -4.37 25.83
N GLU A 172 6.79 -3.66 25.20
CA GLU A 172 5.68 -2.97 25.89
C GLU A 172 4.73 -3.98 26.56
N LEU A 173 4.41 -5.09 25.91
CA LEU A 173 3.59 -6.14 26.49
C LEU A 173 4.25 -6.77 27.73
N PHE A 174 5.55 -7.08 27.67
CA PHE A 174 6.26 -7.61 28.83
C PHE A 174 6.39 -6.59 29.96
N ARG A 175 6.65 -5.31 29.68
CA ARG A 175 6.67 -4.24 30.68
C ARG A 175 5.28 -4.05 31.33
N ALA A 176 4.22 -4.11 30.54
CA ALA A 176 2.84 -4.02 31.06
C ALA A 176 2.49 -5.24 31.92
N ALA A 177 2.91 -6.46 31.54
CA ALA A 177 2.75 -7.65 32.35
C ALA A 177 3.54 -7.56 33.68
N LEU A 178 4.75 -7.02 33.62
CA LEU A 178 5.60 -6.78 34.80
C LEU A 178 4.97 -5.78 35.77
N ALA A 179 4.35 -4.73 35.25
CA ALA A 179 3.69 -3.69 36.05
C ALA A 179 2.45 -4.19 36.82
N ASP A 180 1.78 -5.24 36.33
CA ASP A 180 0.62 -5.84 37.03
C ASP A 180 1.03 -6.83 38.14
N CYS A 181 2.27 -7.34 38.12
CA CYS A 181 2.75 -8.34 39.09
C CYS A 181 2.72 -7.88 40.57
N PRO A 182 3.11 -6.62 40.93
CA PRO A 182 3.12 -6.19 42.34
C PRO A 182 1.74 -6.23 43.00
N GLY A 183 0.70 -5.74 42.33
CA GLY A 183 -0.67 -5.73 42.85
C GLY A 183 -1.20 -7.14 43.17
N ASP A 184 -1.02 -8.06 42.20
CA ASP A 184 -1.42 -9.47 42.40
C ASP A 184 -0.60 -10.16 43.51
N ARG A 185 0.68 -9.83 43.63
CA ARG A 185 1.55 -10.33 44.71
C ARG A 185 1.05 -9.89 46.08
N GLU A 186 0.72 -8.60 46.24
CA GLU A 186 0.26 -8.03 47.49
C GLU A 186 -1.08 -8.68 47.92
N GLN A 187 -2.00 -8.87 47.00
CA GLN A 187 -3.27 -9.53 47.27
C GLN A 187 -3.07 -10.99 47.71
N GLU A 188 -2.26 -11.78 46.98
CA GLU A 188 -1.98 -13.15 47.36
C GLU A 188 -1.19 -13.26 48.71
N LEU A 189 -0.37 -12.29 49.06
CA LEU A 189 0.24 -12.24 50.37
C LEU A 189 -0.77 -11.96 51.48
N ALA A 190 -1.76 -11.11 51.24
CA ALA A 190 -2.89 -10.91 52.19
C ALA A 190 -3.71 -12.20 52.39
N ASP A 191 -4.04 -12.90 51.27
CA ASP A 191 -4.72 -14.20 51.35
C ASP A 191 -3.89 -15.26 52.10
N ALA A 192 -2.59 -15.21 52.04
CA ALA A 192 -1.69 -16.09 52.77
C ALA A 192 -1.70 -15.84 54.28
N GLU A 193 -1.96 -14.58 54.73
CA GLU A 193 -2.13 -14.22 56.15
C GLU A 193 -3.37 -14.87 56.78
N GLU A 194 -4.41 -15.15 56.05
CA GLU A 194 -5.64 -15.73 56.52
C GLU A 194 -5.54 -17.25 56.87
N LYS A 195 -4.37 -17.88 56.60
CA LYS A 195 -4.14 -19.28 56.92
C LYS A 195 -4.16 -19.51 58.42
N LYS A 196 -4.75 -20.64 58.87
CA LYS A 196 -5.06 -20.94 60.29
C LYS A 196 -3.84 -21.09 61.20
N THR A 197 -2.71 -21.56 60.68
CA THR A 197 -1.52 -21.84 61.49
C THR A 197 -0.32 -20.95 61.09
N PRO A 198 0.57 -20.54 62.02
CA PRO A 198 1.72 -19.73 61.71
C PRO A 198 2.65 -20.36 60.68
N SER A 199 2.92 -21.65 60.78
CA SER A 199 3.76 -22.39 59.82
C SER A 199 3.14 -22.45 58.43
N ALA A 200 1.82 -22.61 58.33
CA ALA A 200 1.10 -22.57 57.04
C ALA A 200 1.15 -21.17 56.37
N ARG A 201 1.08 -20.08 57.19
CA ARG A 201 1.20 -18.70 56.73
C ARG A 201 2.57 -18.45 56.15
N GLU A 202 3.63 -18.80 56.89
CA GLU A 202 5.01 -18.62 56.45
C GLU A 202 5.30 -19.38 55.16
N LYS A 203 4.89 -20.65 55.10
CA LYS A 203 5.04 -21.46 53.89
C LYS A 203 4.27 -20.88 52.68
N ALA A 204 3.05 -20.37 52.89
CA ALA A 204 2.26 -19.75 51.83
C ALA A 204 2.90 -18.44 51.33
N LYS A 205 3.36 -17.57 52.25
CA LYS A 205 4.08 -16.34 51.90
C LYS A 205 5.34 -16.61 51.08
N ASN A 206 6.17 -17.52 51.53
CA ASN A 206 7.37 -17.87 50.82
C ASN A 206 7.07 -18.40 49.39
N ALA A 207 6.03 -19.19 49.24
CA ALA A 207 5.59 -19.70 47.95
C ALA A 207 5.08 -18.60 47.02
N VAL A 208 4.40 -17.57 47.57
CA VAL A 208 3.97 -16.38 46.79
C VAL A 208 5.18 -15.57 46.37
N LEU A 209 6.07 -15.25 47.29
CA LEU A 209 7.26 -14.48 46.99
C LEU A 209 8.11 -15.15 45.89
N GLU A 210 8.38 -16.44 46.04
CA GLU A 210 9.20 -17.20 45.06
C GLU A 210 8.59 -17.15 43.64
N LYS A 211 7.29 -17.38 43.49
CA LYS A 211 6.66 -17.40 42.15
C LYS A 211 6.58 -16.02 41.49
N TYR A 212 6.32 -14.95 42.27
CA TYR A 212 6.30 -13.60 41.70
C TYR A 212 7.71 -13.07 41.41
N THR A 213 8.71 -13.46 42.22
CA THR A 213 10.12 -13.16 41.91
C THR A 213 10.52 -13.83 40.58
N ASP A 214 10.23 -15.14 40.41
CA ASP A 214 10.51 -15.86 39.14
C ASP A 214 9.79 -15.21 37.95
N ALA A 215 8.50 -14.83 38.11
CA ALA A 215 7.74 -14.16 37.05
C ALA A 215 8.34 -12.79 36.68
N GLN A 216 8.67 -11.98 37.68
CA GLN A 216 9.23 -10.64 37.48
C GLN A 216 10.60 -10.72 36.80
N GLU A 217 11.49 -11.61 37.26
CA GLU A 217 12.79 -11.81 36.63
C GLU A 217 12.71 -12.25 35.17
N ARG A 218 11.76 -13.14 34.84
CA ARG A 218 11.54 -13.60 33.48
C ARG A 218 11.00 -12.50 32.57
N LEU A 219 10.01 -11.72 33.05
CA LEU A 219 9.42 -10.62 32.29
C LEU A 219 10.42 -9.48 32.10
N ASP A 220 11.22 -9.18 33.10
CA ASP A 220 12.28 -8.15 33.03
C ASP A 220 13.36 -8.55 32.04
N LYS A 221 13.84 -9.79 32.09
CA LYS A 221 14.79 -10.34 31.10
C LYS A 221 14.23 -10.29 29.69
N ALA A 222 12.95 -10.65 29.51
CA ALA A 222 12.28 -10.57 28.21
C ALA A 222 12.21 -9.13 27.69
N ALA A 223 11.81 -8.18 28.54
CA ALA A 223 11.75 -6.77 28.17
C ALA A 223 13.12 -6.19 27.83
N ALA A 224 14.16 -6.57 28.60
CA ALA A 224 15.53 -6.14 28.33
C ALA A 224 16.09 -6.72 27.02
N LEU A 225 15.84 -8.00 26.74
CA LEU A 225 16.19 -8.64 25.46
C LEU A 225 15.58 -7.90 24.29
N LEU A 226 14.28 -7.62 24.35
CA LEU A 226 13.56 -6.93 23.26
C LEU A 226 14.01 -5.48 23.09
N GLY A 227 14.36 -4.79 24.18
CA GLY A 227 14.99 -3.48 24.09
C GLY A 227 16.34 -3.54 23.35
N ARG A 228 17.12 -4.60 23.53
CA ARG A 228 18.37 -4.80 22.80
C ARG A 228 18.13 -5.15 21.32
N VAL A 229 17.15 -6.01 21.04
CA VAL A 229 16.72 -6.33 19.66
C VAL A 229 16.30 -5.06 18.93
N GLU A 230 15.44 -4.22 19.53
CA GLU A 230 15.00 -2.94 18.95
C GLU A 230 16.20 -2.02 18.65
N GLN A 231 17.13 -1.88 19.58
CA GLN A 231 18.31 -1.03 19.39
C GLN A 231 19.17 -1.48 18.20
N LEU A 232 19.49 -2.77 18.10
CA LEU A 232 20.28 -3.32 17.01
C LEU A 232 19.57 -3.21 15.65
N ALA A 233 18.29 -3.51 15.63
CA ALA A 233 17.48 -3.40 14.41
C ALA A 233 17.36 -1.95 13.91
N VAL A 234 17.17 -0.97 14.80
CA VAL A 234 17.14 0.47 14.45
C VAL A 234 18.52 0.95 14.01
N ALA A 235 19.60 0.40 14.57
CA ALA A 235 20.97 0.75 14.18
C ALA A 235 21.39 0.13 12.83
N GLY A 236 20.59 -0.78 12.26
CA GLY A 236 20.93 -1.46 11.01
C GLY A 236 21.95 -2.59 11.17
N GLU A 237 22.19 -3.06 12.40
CA GLU A 237 23.23 -4.03 12.75
C GLU A 237 22.72 -5.47 12.62
N TRP A 238 22.65 -6.00 11.39
CA TRP A 238 22.13 -7.35 11.11
C TRP A 238 22.91 -8.45 11.84
N THR A 239 24.23 -8.50 11.68
CA THR A 239 25.08 -9.55 12.28
C THR A 239 24.99 -9.57 13.81
N PRO A 240 25.16 -8.45 14.54
CA PRO A 240 24.95 -8.42 15.99
C PRO A 240 23.53 -8.79 16.41
N LEU A 241 22.52 -8.45 15.61
CA LEU A 241 21.14 -8.84 15.87
C LEU A 241 20.95 -10.35 15.73
N TYR A 242 21.44 -10.93 14.63
CA TYR A 242 21.37 -12.37 14.42
C TYR A 242 22.12 -13.15 15.51
N ASP A 243 23.32 -12.71 15.89
CA ASP A 243 24.08 -13.33 16.98
C ASP A 243 23.33 -13.35 18.32
N LEU A 244 22.62 -12.25 18.62
CA LEU A 244 21.75 -12.16 19.79
C LEU A 244 20.57 -13.14 19.73
N LEU A 245 20.01 -13.37 18.53
CA LEU A 245 18.84 -14.24 18.30
C LEU A 245 19.21 -15.70 18.09
N THR A 246 20.44 -16.00 17.72
CA THR A 246 20.93 -17.36 17.39
C THR A 246 20.57 -18.44 18.42
N PRO A 247 20.69 -18.22 19.75
CA PRO A 247 20.31 -19.25 20.73
C PRO A 247 18.83 -19.66 20.64
N TYR A 248 17.97 -18.73 20.26
CA TYR A 248 16.53 -18.96 20.09
C TYR A 248 16.22 -19.60 18.74
N VAL A 249 16.89 -19.15 17.67
CA VAL A 249 16.77 -19.73 16.31
C VAL A 249 17.16 -21.21 16.32
N LEU A 250 18.23 -21.56 17.03
CA LEU A 250 18.70 -22.92 17.17
C LEU A 250 17.96 -23.75 18.23
N GLY A 251 16.97 -23.15 18.91
CA GLY A 251 16.22 -23.83 19.97
C GLY A 251 17.04 -24.18 21.22
N MET A 252 18.19 -23.52 21.42
CA MET A 252 19.05 -23.69 22.61
C MET A 252 18.46 -22.99 23.83
N GLU A 253 17.68 -21.91 23.59
CA GLU A 253 16.97 -21.19 24.63
C GLU A 253 15.46 -21.21 24.36
N GLU A 254 14.67 -21.21 25.43
CA GLU A 254 13.22 -21.09 25.35
C GLU A 254 12.83 -19.64 24.97
N LEU A 255 11.71 -19.49 24.26
CA LEU A 255 11.14 -18.17 23.97
C LEU A 255 10.92 -17.38 25.27
N PRO A 256 11.19 -16.07 25.27
CA PRO A 256 11.00 -15.23 26.44
C PRO A 256 9.52 -15.26 26.91
N GLY A 257 9.32 -15.15 28.23
CA GLY A 257 7.98 -15.11 28.81
C GLY A 257 7.78 -16.04 29.98
N LEU A 258 6.54 -16.37 30.29
CA LEU A 258 6.14 -17.15 31.47
C LEU A 258 5.98 -18.65 31.22
N LYS A 259 6.27 -19.12 30.01
CA LYS A 259 6.24 -20.54 29.68
C LYS A 259 7.35 -21.26 30.46
N GLY A 260 7.04 -22.43 31.03
CA GLY A 260 8.02 -23.19 31.84
C GLY A 260 8.10 -22.79 33.32
N MET A 261 7.32 -21.81 33.80
CA MET A 261 7.24 -21.51 35.24
C MET A 261 6.76 -22.73 36.04
N LYS A 262 7.50 -23.07 37.09
CA LYS A 262 7.16 -24.21 37.99
C LYS A 262 5.90 -23.96 38.79
N LYS A 263 5.60 -22.72 39.18
CA LYS A 263 4.45 -22.32 39.97
C LYS A 263 3.58 -21.34 39.19
N ARG A 264 2.24 -21.57 39.21
CA ARG A 264 1.29 -20.72 38.51
C ARG A 264 0.93 -19.46 39.31
N LEU A 265 0.81 -18.31 38.67
CA LEU A 265 0.18 -17.12 39.22
C LEU A 265 -1.30 -17.37 39.49
N ASN A 266 -1.85 -16.87 40.62
CA ASN A 266 -3.26 -17.07 41.01
C ASN A 266 -4.00 -15.74 41.26
N GLY A 267 -3.34 -14.58 41.21
CA GLY A 267 -3.90 -13.27 41.41
C GLY A 267 -5.07 -12.93 40.48
N GLU A 268 -5.67 -11.79 40.68
CA GLU A 268 -6.81 -11.31 39.90
C GLU A 268 -6.41 -11.04 38.43
N HIS A 269 -5.24 -10.45 38.21
CA HIS A 269 -4.72 -10.11 36.90
C HIS A 269 -3.93 -11.23 36.20
N LYS A 270 -3.85 -12.44 36.80
CA LYS A 270 -3.08 -13.58 36.25
C LYS A 270 -3.36 -13.88 34.78
N LYS A 271 -4.61 -13.72 34.32
CA LYS A 271 -4.97 -13.93 32.92
C LYS A 271 -4.37 -12.86 32.04
N VAL A 272 -4.46 -11.60 32.45
CA VAL A 272 -3.93 -10.44 31.72
C VAL A 272 -2.41 -10.53 31.62
N ILE A 273 -1.73 -10.79 32.75
CA ILE A 273 -0.28 -10.96 32.81
C ILE A 273 0.16 -12.07 31.84
N ARG A 274 -0.54 -13.23 31.88
CA ARG A 274 -0.21 -14.35 31.01
C ARG A 274 -0.49 -14.04 29.53
N THR A 275 -1.66 -13.47 29.21
CA THR A 275 -2.02 -13.11 27.83
C THR A 275 -1.00 -12.16 27.23
N ARG A 276 -0.61 -11.10 27.96
CA ARG A 276 0.42 -10.18 27.51
C ARG A 276 1.77 -10.84 27.29
N ALA A 277 2.16 -11.74 28.22
CA ALA A 277 3.43 -12.48 28.07
C ALA A 277 3.41 -13.46 26.89
N ASP A 278 2.27 -14.13 26.65
CA ASP A 278 2.10 -15.05 25.52
C ASP A 278 2.08 -14.30 24.18
N GLU A 279 1.41 -13.14 24.11
CA GLU A 279 1.40 -12.25 22.93
C GLU A 279 2.80 -11.68 22.66
N GLY A 280 3.51 -11.23 23.71
CA GLY A 280 4.90 -10.79 23.58
C GLY A 280 5.85 -11.89 23.07
N ALA A 281 5.66 -13.13 23.56
CA ALA A 281 6.43 -14.28 23.07
C ALA A 281 6.09 -14.63 21.60
N ALA A 282 4.84 -14.46 21.18
CA ALA A 282 4.42 -14.67 19.79
C ALA A 282 5.08 -13.64 18.85
N LEU A 283 5.12 -12.37 19.25
CA LEU A 283 5.83 -11.33 18.49
C LEU A 283 7.33 -11.59 18.41
N PHE A 284 7.94 -12.08 19.51
CA PHE A 284 9.36 -12.49 19.47
C PHE A 284 9.59 -13.65 18.49
N ALA A 285 8.68 -14.63 18.44
CA ALA A 285 8.79 -15.72 17.46
C ALA A 285 8.72 -15.19 16.01
N GLN A 286 7.89 -14.17 15.73
CA GLN A 286 7.87 -13.52 14.43
C GLN A 286 9.20 -12.83 14.10
N ILE A 287 9.88 -12.22 15.08
CA ILE A 287 11.21 -11.63 14.86
C ILE A 287 12.23 -12.70 14.42
N LEU A 288 12.16 -13.92 14.97
CA LEU A 288 13.02 -15.03 14.55
C LEU A 288 12.78 -15.44 13.09
N GLU A 289 11.53 -15.31 12.61
CA GLU A 289 11.19 -15.57 11.21
C GLU A 289 11.68 -14.44 10.27
N LEU A 290 11.78 -13.20 10.77
CA LEU A 290 12.29 -12.06 10.00
C LEU A 290 13.83 -12.09 9.86
N ILE A 291 14.55 -12.61 10.85
CA ILE A 291 16.01 -12.68 10.91
C ILE A 291 16.45 -14.16 11.07
N PRO A 292 16.21 -15.00 10.06
CA PRO A 292 16.39 -16.46 10.18
C PRO A 292 17.82 -16.92 9.98
N CYS A 293 18.69 -16.09 9.42
CA CYS A 293 20.04 -16.47 8.99
C CYS A 293 21.05 -15.34 9.19
N SER A 294 22.33 -15.70 9.18
CA SER A 294 23.43 -14.73 9.20
C SER A 294 23.45 -13.87 7.93
N GLU A 295 24.16 -12.74 7.99
CA GLU A 295 24.33 -11.86 6.83
C GLU A 295 25.10 -12.57 5.69
N GLU A 296 26.04 -13.44 6.03
CA GLU A 296 26.79 -14.25 5.06
C GLU A 296 25.88 -15.25 4.32
N GLU A 297 24.98 -15.92 5.04
CA GLU A 297 23.97 -16.81 4.45
C GLU A 297 22.96 -16.04 3.62
N ALA A 298 22.48 -14.88 4.08
CA ALA A 298 21.60 -14.00 3.33
C ALA A 298 22.25 -13.50 2.02
N GLU A 299 23.55 -13.19 2.06
CA GLU A 299 24.31 -12.83 0.87
C GLU A 299 24.48 -14.02 -0.09
N ALA A 300 24.69 -15.23 0.42
CA ALA A 300 24.74 -16.43 -0.41
C ALA A 300 23.39 -16.69 -1.09
N ASP A 301 22.28 -16.51 -0.39
CA ASP A 301 20.92 -16.62 -0.92
C ASP A 301 20.62 -15.54 -1.98
N ARG A 302 21.08 -14.30 -1.75
CA ARG A 302 20.99 -13.21 -2.73
C ARG A 302 21.68 -13.60 -4.03
N ARG A 303 22.93 -14.06 -3.95
CA ARG A 303 23.70 -14.49 -5.14
C ARG A 303 23.04 -15.64 -5.89
N ALA A 304 22.41 -16.54 -5.15
CA ALA A 304 21.66 -17.64 -5.75
C ALA A 304 20.33 -17.20 -6.35
N ALA A 305 19.69 -16.16 -5.83
CA ALA A 305 18.40 -15.64 -6.29
C ALA A 305 18.54 -14.74 -7.54
N GLU A 306 19.63 -13.96 -7.68
CA GLU A 306 19.82 -13.01 -8.79
C GLU A 306 19.64 -13.64 -10.17
N PRO A 307 20.35 -14.73 -10.56
CA PRO A 307 20.18 -15.32 -11.88
C PRO A 307 18.75 -15.82 -12.13
N ARG A 308 18.06 -16.32 -11.09
CA ARG A 308 16.67 -16.79 -11.18
C ARG A 308 15.71 -15.62 -11.41
N LEU A 309 15.90 -14.49 -10.72
CA LEU A 309 15.12 -13.27 -10.93
C LEU A 309 15.34 -12.69 -12.34
N ARG A 310 16.58 -12.68 -12.81
CA ARG A 310 16.91 -12.25 -14.16
C ARG A 310 16.22 -13.13 -15.21
N ALA A 311 16.21 -14.44 -15.02
CA ALA A 311 15.52 -15.38 -15.90
C ALA A 311 13.99 -15.18 -15.88
N LEU A 312 13.40 -14.94 -14.69
CA LEU A 312 11.98 -14.56 -14.56
C LEU A 312 11.67 -13.29 -15.33
N PHE A 313 12.49 -12.22 -15.15
CA PHE A 313 12.27 -10.95 -15.83
C PHE A 313 12.45 -11.06 -17.36
N ALA A 314 13.37 -11.90 -17.82
CA ALA A 314 13.48 -12.24 -19.23
C ALA A 314 12.22 -12.93 -19.77
N ALA A 315 11.65 -13.86 -19.01
CA ALA A 315 10.38 -14.51 -19.36
C ALA A 315 9.20 -13.53 -19.39
N VAL A 316 9.14 -12.57 -18.44
CA VAL A 316 8.11 -11.51 -18.44
C VAL A 316 8.22 -10.62 -19.70
N ARG A 317 9.44 -10.25 -20.10
CA ARG A 317 9.68 -9.50 -21.35
C ARG A 317 9.30 -10.29 -22.60
N ASP A 318 9.63 -11.58 -22.64
CA ASP A 318 9.25 -12.47 -23.76
C ASP A 318 7.72 -12.60 -23.85
N PHE A 319 7.05 -12.75 -22.70
CA PHE A 319 5.59 -12.76 -22.64
C PHE A 319 4.97 -11.47 -23.19
N ASP A 320 5.43 -10.32 -22.73
CA ASP A 320 4.93 -9.01 -23.20
C ASP A 320 5.12 -8.85 -24.70
N ALA A 321 6.31 -9.19 -25.21
CA ALA A 321 6.61 -9.12 -26.65
C ALA A 321 5.66 -10.00 -27.48
N ARG A 322 5.46 -11.27 -27.07
CA ARG A 322 4.56 -12.22 -27.76
C ARG A 322 3.10 -11.79 -27.68
N PHE A 323 2.66 -11.40 -26.48
CA PHE A 323 1.30 -10.99 -26.26
C PHE A 323 0.96 -9.71 -27.02
N SER A 324 1.85 -8.73 -27.01
CA SER A 324 1.74 -7.49 -27.79
C SER A 324 1.73 -7.74 -29.29
N ALA A 325 2.55 -8.67 -29.80
CA ALA A 325 2.53 -9.07 -31.20
C ALA A 325 1.19 -9.71 -31.60
N LYS A 326 0.68 -10.66 -30.79
CA LYS A 326 -0.62 -11.31 -31.03
C LYS A 326 -1.79 -10.32 -31.00
N LYS A 327 -1.77 -9.31 -30.12
CA LYS A 327 -2.76 -8.23 -30.10
C LYS A 327 -2.67 -7.36 -31.35
N ARG A 328 -1.45 -7.01 -31.77
CA ARG A 328 -1.21 -6.21 -32.99
C ARG A 328 -1.70 -6.90 -34.26
N ASP A 329 -1.44 -8.19 -34.42
CA ASP A 329 -1.89 -9.00 -35.57
C ASP A 329 -3.42 -9.00 -35.69
N ARG A 330 -4.13 -8.92 -34.57
CA ARG A 330 -5.59 -8.83 -34.51
C ARG A 330 -6.13 -7.41 -34.43
N LYS A 331 -5.26 -6.39 -34.44
CA LYS A 331 -5.60 -4.97 -34.28
C LYS A 331 -6.40 -4.69 -33.00
N LEU A 332 -6.04 -5.40 -31.92
CA LEU A 332 -6.68 -5.28 -30.60
C LEU A 332 -5.78 -4.50 -29.65
N LEU A 333 -6.39 -3.69 -28.79
CA LEU A 333 -5.74 -3.02 -27.68
C LEU A 333 -6.55 -3.22 -26.41
N GLU A 334 -5.88 -3.53 -25.30
CA GLU A 334 -6.46 -3.58 -23.96
C GLU A 334 -6.56 -2.17 -23.35
N PHE A 335 -7.24 -2.03 -22.23
CA PHE A 335 -7.34 -0.77 -21.49
C PHE A 335 -5.97 -0.23 -21.07
N SER A 336 -5.10 -1.10 -20.56
CA SER A 336 -3.73 -0.72 -20.20
C SER A 336 -2.90 -0.28 -21.43
N ASP A 337 -3.16 -0.85 -22.61
CA ASP A 337 -2.51 -0.40 -23.85
C ASP A 337 -2.93 1.02 -24.21
N PHE A 338 -4.21 1.40 -23.98
CA PHE A 338 -4.65 2.78 -24.23
C PHE A 338 -3.87 3.78 -23.39
N GLU A 339 -3.69 3.47 -22.10
CA GLU A 339 -2.96 4.34 -21.18
C GLU A 339 -1.48 4.45 -21.56
N HIS A 340 -0.81 3.32 -21.83
CA HIS A 340 0.59 3.32 -22.24
C HIS A 340 0.83 4.02 -23.57
N GLN A 341 -0.01 3.77 -24.57
CA GLN A 341 0.14 4.44 -25.86
C GLN A 341 -0.18 5.94 -25.76
N ALA A 342 -1.14 6.33 -24.94
CA ALA A 342 -1.41 7.73 -24.66
C ALA A 342 -0.23 8.40 -23.95
N LEU A 343 0.41 7.71 -22.99
CA LEU A 343 1.60 8.24 -22.34
C LEU A 343 2.76 8.43 -23.33
N ARG A 344 3.01 7.45 -24.20
CA ARG A 344 4.03 7.55 -25.29
C ARG A 344 3.76 8.70 -26.27
N LEU A 345 2.48 9.05 -26.47
CA LEU A 345 2.10 10.19 -27.30
C LEU A 345 2.41 11.53 -26.62
N LEU A 346 2.31 11.56 -25.29
CA LEU A 346 2.42 12.77 -24.49
C LEU A 346 3.82 13.01 -23.92
N ARG A 347 4.65 11.95 -23.79
CA ARG A 347 5.94 11.99 -23.12
C ARG A 347 6.98 11.19 -23.89
N ASP A 348 8.15 11.78 -24.13
CA ASP A 348 9.32 11.12 -24.70
C ASP A 348 9.97 10.15 -23.70
N PRO A 349 10.81 9.18 -24.17
CA PRO A 349 11.48 8.20 -23.31
C PRO A 349 12.39 8.76 -22.21
N ASP A 350 12.81 10.03 -22.35
CA ASP A 350 13.59 10.76 -21.33
C ASP A 350 12.72 11.42 -20.25
N GLY A 351 11.40 11.28 -20.37
CA GLY A 351 10.43 11.86 -19.43
C GLY A 351 9.95 13.26 -19.80
N THR A 352 10.47 13.87 -20.85
CA THR A 352 10.07 15.22 -21.29
C THR A 352 8.74 15.20 -22.06
N PRO A 353 7.91 16.24 -21.94
CA PRO A 353 6.68 16.34 -22.73
C PRO A 353 6.97 16.49 -24.21
N THR A 354 6.25 15.73 -25.05
CA THR A 354 6.35 15.87 -26.52
C THR A 354 5.78 17.22 -26.98
N ALA A 355 6.16 17.64 -28.20
CA ALA A 355 5.56 18.84 -28.83
C ALA A 355 4.03 18.71 -28.94
N LEU A 356 3.52 17.52 -29.21
CA LEU A 356 2.08 17.23 -29.28
C LEU A 356 1.42 17.38 -27.91
N CYS A 357 2.09 17.01 -26.82
CA CYS A 357 1.60 17.23 -25.47
C CYS A 357 1.31 18.72 -25.24
N GLY A 358 2.23 19.60 -25.64
CA GLY A 358 2.02 21.05 -25.55
C GLY A 358 0.78 21.55 -26.30
N VAL A 359 0.52 21.00 -27.48
CA VAL A 359 -0.69 21.34 -28.27
C VAL A 359 -1.96 20.81 -27.58
N ILE A 360 -1.91 19.60 -27.04
CA ILE A 360 -3.06 18.99 -26.36
C ILE A 360 -3.41 19.76 -25.08
N ARG A 361 -2.42 20.13 -24.27
CA ARG A 361 -2.61 20.94 -23.05
C ARG A 361 -3.37 22.24 -23.31
N GLN A 362 -3.09 22.93 -24.39
CA GLN A 362 -3.78 24.19 -24.74
C GLN A 362 -5.30 24.05 -24.92
N ASN A 363 -5.78 22.83 -25.11
CA ASN A 363 -7.22 22.59 -25.22
C ASN A 363 -7.93 22.52 -23.84
N TYR A 364 -7.15 22.44 -22.74
CA TYR A 364 -7.69 22.29 -21.40
C TYR A 364 -7.30 23.49 -20.54
N ALA A 365 -8.24 23.99 -19.75
CA ALA A 365 -8.02 25.06 -18.79
C ALA A 365 -7.79 24.51 -17.36
N ALA A 366 -8.18 23.27 -17.13
CA ALA A 366 -7.93 22.55 -15.89
C ALA A 366 -8.13 21.04 -16.12
N VAL A 367 -7.36 20.25 -15.42
CA VAL A 367 -7.47 18.79 -15.30
C VAL A 367 -8.06 18.48 -13.93
N MET A 368 -9.23 17.82 -13.90
CA MET A 368 -9.93 17.47 -12.67
C MET A 368 -10.04 15.96 -12.59
N VAL A 369 -9.57 15.37 -11.49
CA VAL A 369 -9.61 13.93 -11.25
C VAL A 369 -10.45 13.64 -10.02
N ASP A 370 -11.43 12.77 -10.16
CA ASP A 370 -12.29 12.26 -9.09
C ASP A 370 -11.85 10.85 -8.70
N GLU A 371 -12.08 10.46 -7.46
CA GLU A 371 -11.65 9.19 -6.87
C GLU A 371 -10.12 8.95 -7.04
N TYR A 372 -9.33 10.00 -6.77
CA TYR A 372 -7.89 9.96 -7.03
C TYR A 372 -7.14 8.91 -6.21
N GLN A 373 -7.70 8.45 -5.06
CA GLN A 373 -7.15 7.35 -4.27
C GLN A 373 -7.11 6.00 -5.02
N ASP A 374 -7.86 5.89 -6.14
CA ASP A 374 -7.89 4.68 -6.97
C ASP A 374 -6.97 4.77 -8.20
N THR A 375 -6.09 5.77 -8.23
CA THR A 375 -5.13 6.02 -9.32
C THR A 375 -3.90 5.12 -9.17
N ASN A 376 -3.36 4.62 -10.29
CA ASN A 376 -2.05 3.99 -10.36
C ASN A 376 -0.97 4.96 -10.88
N ALA A 377 0.30 4.55 -10.84
CA ALA A 377 1.41 5.40 -11.25
C ALA A 377 1.37 5.79 -12.73
N LEU A 378 0.87 4.93 -13.62
CA LEU A 378 0.71 5.22 -15.05
C LEU A 378 -0.33 6.32 -15.27
N GLN A 379 -1.47 6.24 -14.58
CA GLN A 379 -2.53 7.23 -14.65
C GLN A 379 -2.11 8.58 -14.07
N ASP A 380 -1.39 8.58 -12.93
CA ASP A 380 -0.81 9.82 -12.37
C ASP A 380 0.15 10.50 -13.36
N ALA A 381 1.01 9.71 -14.01
CA ALA A 381 1.89 10.23 -15.05
C ALA A 381 1.11 10.87 -16.22
N LEU A 382 -0.01 10.28 -16.64
CA LEU A 382 -0.89 10.85 -17.67
C LEU A 382 -1.52 12.18 -17.22
N TYR A 383 -2.03 12.25 -15.98
CA TYR A 383 -2.62 13.49 -15.44
C TYR A 383 -1.59 14.60 -15.37
N ARG A 384 -0.36 14.31 -14.92
CA ARG A 384 0.75 15.25 -14.89
C ARG A 384 1.16 15.70 -16.30
N CYS A 385 1.14 14.82 -17.30
CA CYS A 385 1.38 15.17 -18.68
C CYS A 385 0.32 16.12 -19.23
N LEU A 386 -0.93 16.00 -18.84
CA LEU A 386 -2.06 16.81 -19.29
C LEU A 386 -2.16 18.16 -18.57
N ALA A 387 -1.69 18.23 -17.33
CA ALA A 387 -1.64 19.45 -16.54
C ALA A 387 -0.55 20.41 -17.04
N SER A 388 -0.64 21.68 -16.64
CA SER A 388 0.42 22.66 -16.88
C SER A 388 1.75 22.22 -16.24
N PRO A 389 2.91 22.66 -16.72
CA PRO A 389 4.18 22.34 -16.09
C PRO A 389 4.29 22.81 -14.63
N ALA A 390 3.53 23.82 -14.24
CA ALA A 390 3.45 24.32 -12.87
C ALA A 390 2.46 23.54 -12.00
N GLY A 391 1.57 22.70 -12.61
CA GLY A 391 0.54 21.96 -11.90
C GLY A 391 -0.63 22.81 -11.37
N ASP A 392 -0.66 24.11 -11.65
CA ASP A 392 -1.62 25.08 -11.15
C ASP A 392 -3.05 24.92 -11.71
N ASP A 393 -3.20 24.05 -12.69
CA ASP A 393 -4.48 23.68 -13.33
C ASP A 393 -4.95 22.26 -12.97
N LEU A 394 -4.24 21.57 -12.06
CA LEU A 394 -4.57 20.21 -11.61
C LEU A 394 -5.43 20.26 -10.34
N PHE A 395 -6.59 19.61 -10.37
CA PHE A 395 -7.53 19.53 -9.25
C PHE A 395 -7.86 18.06 -8.96
N LEU A 396 -7.46 17.59 -7.79
CA LEU A 396 -7.60 16.20 -7.37
C LEU A 396 -8.63 16.08 -6.25
N VAL A 397 -9.55 15.12 -6.36
CA VAL A 397 -10.54 14.82 -5.33
C VAL A 397 -10.46 13.33 -5.00
N GLY A 398 -10.40 13.03 -3.73
CA GLY A 398 -10.33 11.65 -3.27
C GLY A 398 -10.52 11.53 -1.76
N ASP A 399 -10.63 10.30 -1.31
CA ASP A 399 -10.68 9.94 0.09
C ASP A 399 -9.86 8.67 0.31
N LEU A 400 -8.71 8.80 0.96
CA LEU A 400 -7.76 7.69 1.18
C LEU A 400 -8.44 6.50 1.89
N LYS A 401 -9.39 6.77 2.80
CA LYS A 401 -10.17 5.74 3.51
C LYS A 401 -11.05 4.88 2.60
N GLN A 402 -11.34 5.35 1.38
CA GLN A 402 -12.15 4.66 0.38
C GLN A 402 -11.32 3.91 -0.66
N SER A 403 -10.00 3.85 -0.50
CA SER A 403 -9.12 3.08 -1.39
C SER A 403 -9.32 1.59 -1.18
N ILE A 404 -10.03 0.94 -2.10
CA ILE A 404 -10.34 -0.49 -2.06
C ILE A 404 -9.93 -1.22 -3.35
N TYR A 405 -9.20 -0.55 -4.26
CA TYR A 405 -8.85 -1.09 -5.58
C TYR A 405 -7.37 -1.47 -5.74
N ARG A 406 -6.63 -1.74 -4.64
CA ARG A 406 -5.25 -2.27 -4.70
C ARG A 406 -5.14 -3.54 -5.55
N PHE A 407 -6.16 -4.40 -5.51
CA PHE A 407 -6.22 -5.61 -6.36
C PHE A 407 -6.35 -5.30 -7.86
N ARG A 408 -6.58 -4.03 -8.23
CA ARG A 408 -6.53 -3.50 -9.59
C ARG A 408 -5.33 -2.60 -9.81
N GLN A 409 -4.30 -2.76 -9.01
CA GLN A 409 -3.05 -2.00 -9.08
C GLN A 409 -3.21 -0.49 -8.77
N ALA A 410 -4.30 -0.07 -8.10
CA ALA A 410 -4.37 1.27 -7.54
C ALA A 410 -3.31 1.44 -6.44
N ASP A 411 -2.64 2.57 -6.43
CA ASP A 411 -1.60 2.89 -5.46
C ASP A 411 -1.99 4.08 -4.59
N PRO A 412 -2.57 3.84 -3.40
CA PRO A 412 -2.95 4.90 -2.49
C PRO A 412 -1.78 5.74 -1.97
N SER A 413 -0.53 5.24 -2.08
CA SER A 413 0.65 5.98 -1.64
C SER A 413 0.85 7.28 -2.44
N ILE A 414 0.46 7.28 -3.72
CA ILE A 414 0.48 8.46 -4.59
C ILE A 414 -0.38 9.60 -4.02
N PHE A 415 -1.55 9.27 -3.48
CA PHE A 415 -2.43 10.27 -2.85
C PHE A 415 -1.95 10.66 -1.46
N ARG A 416 -1.43 9.70 -0.68
CA ARG A 416 -0.85 9.95 0.64
C ARG A 416 0.32 10.92 0.55
N GLU A 417 1.25 10.74 -0.38
CA GLU A 417 2.38 11.63 -0.58
C GLU A 417 1.93 13.10 -0.75
N LYS A 418 0.83 13.33 -1.48
CA LYS A 418 0.26 14.68 -1.63
C LYS A 418 -0.40 15.17 -0.35
N LEU A 419 -1.10 14.31 0.38
CA LEU A 419 -1.70 14.67 1.66
C LEU A 419 -0.65 15.04 2.72
N ASP A 420 0.51 14.37 2.70
CA ASP A 420 1.60 14.58 3.65
C ASP A 420 2.45 15.81 3.27
N SER A 421 2.58 16.12 1.97
CA SER A 421 3.46 17.18 1.47
C SER A 421 2.74 18.51 1.22
N TRP A 422 1.46 18.49 0.89
CA TRP A 422 0.72 19.72 0.56
C TRP A 422 0.19 20.42 1.81
N PRO A 423 0.38 21.75 1.94
CA PRO A 423 -0.12 22.48 3.09
C PRO A 423 -1.66 22.46 3.15
N ALA A 424 -2.19 22.17 4.32
CA ALA A 424 -3.63 22.23 4.58
C ALA A 424 -4.12 23.68 4.58
N LEU A 425 -5.14 23.97 3.79
CA LEU A 425 -5.86 25.23 3.92
C LEU A 425 -6.70 25.20 5.21
N PRO A 426 -6.76 26.31 5.97
CA PRO A 426 -7.59 26.38 7.17
C PRO A 426 -9.02 25.99 6.83
N GLY A 427 -9.51 24.92 7.44
CA GLY A 427 -10.90 24.45 7.32
C GLY A 427 -11.83 25.52 7.90
N GLY A 428 -12.80 25.93 7.11
CA GLY A 428 -13.83 26.86 7.53
C GLY A 428 -14.52 27.47 6.32
N THR A 429 -15.75 27.86 6.47
CA THR A 429 -16.69 28.38 5.49
C THR A 429 -16.25 29.69 4.79
N ALA A 430 -15.11 30.24 5.12
CA ALA A 430 -14.48 31.35 4.43
C ALA A 430 -13.44 30.80 3.45
N ARG A 431 -13.75 30.79 2.18
CA ARG A 431 -12.77 30.60 1.11
C ARG A 431 -11.69 31.67 1.23
N PRO A 432 -10.43 31.33 1.55
CA PRO A 432 -9.35 32.19 1.12
C PRO A 432 -9.30 32.04 -0.40
N ARG A 433 -9.69 33.07 -1.13
CA ARG A 433 -9.17 33.22 -2.50
C ARG A 433 -7.66 33.30 -2.33
N PRO A 434 -6.88 32.45 -3.02
CA PRO A 434 -5.47 32.75 -3.19
C PRO A 434 -5.42 34.19 -3.70
N ALA A 435 -4.57 35.03 -3.13
CA ALA A 435 -4.33 36.35 -3.65
C ALA A 435 -4.00 36.17 -5.14
N GLU A 436 -4.74 36.84 -6.03
CA GLU A 436 -4.45 36.80 -7.46
C GLU A 436 -2.96 37.09 -7.65
N GLY A 437 -2.23 36.11 -8.17
CA GLY A 437 -0.82 36.27 -8.50
C GLY A 437 0.22 35.59 -7.61
N THR A 438 -0.14 34.70 -6.69
CA THR A 438 0.85 33.81 -6.06
C THR A 438 0.93 32.51 -6.88
N PRO A 439 1.94 32.36 -7.76
CA PRO A 439 2.10 31.13 -8.52
C PRO A 439 2.54 30.01 -7.58
N GLY A 440 1.87 28.86 -7.70
CA GLY A 440 2.47 27.59 -7.34
C GLY A 440 2.56 27.27 -5.84
N THR A 441 1.48 27.44 -5.08
CA THR A 441 1.36 26.73 -3.81
C THR A 441 0.31 25.63 -3.96
N ASP A 442 0.78 24.39 -4.04
CA ASP A 442 -0.07 23.23 -3.82
C ASP A 442 -0.80 23.39 -2.50
N ALA A 443 -2.06 23.00 -2.44
CA ALA A 443 -2.85 23.15 -1.23
C ALA A 443 -3.90 22.04 -1.10
N MET A 444 -4.08 21.56 0.13
CA MET A 444 -5.09 20.59 0.48
C MET A 444 -6.30 21.26 1.14
N LEU A 445 -7.51 20.90 0.71
CA LEU A 445 -8.76 21.29 1.34
C LEU A 445 -9.49 20.05 1.84
N ALA A 446 -9.67 19.93 3.15
CA ALA A 446 -10.46 18.85 3.73
C ALA A 446 -11.96 19.14 3.59
N LEU A 447 -12.72 18.16 3.10
CA LEU A 447 -14.19 18.16 3.00
C LEU A 447 -14.73 17.14 4.01
N ASP A 448 -14.97 17.55 5.24
CA ASP A 448 -15.38 16.73 6.37
C ASP A 448 -16.91 16.64 6.57
N ALA A 449 -17.67 17.55 5.96
CA ALA A 449 -19.11 17.62 6.11
C ALA A 449 -19.84 16.54 5.29
N ASN A 450 -20.51 15.62 5.99
CA ASN A 450 -21.35 14.59 5.39
C ASN A 450 -22.80 15.03 5.35
N PHE A 451 -23.35 15.23 4.13
CA PHE A 451 -24.72 15.61 3.86
C PHE A 451 -25.62 14.43 3.42
N ARG A 452 -25.08 13.21 3.45
CA ARG A 452 -25.77 12.00 2.94
C ARG A 452 -26.37 11.15 4.03
N SER A 453 -25.68 11.06 5.17
CA SER A 453 -25.99 10.09 6.23
C SER A 453 -26.60 10.76 7.45
N ALA A 454 -27.49 10.06 8.15
CA ALA A 454 -28.06 10.51 9.42
C ALA A 454 -26.99 10.71 10.49
N PRO A 455 -27.16 11.62 11.46
CA PRO A 455 -26.17 11.92 12.49
C PRO A 455 -25.73 10.71 13.31
N GLN A 456 -26.66 9.77 13.57
CA GLN A 456 -26.37 8.53 14.32
C GLN A 456 -25.41 7.61 13.55
N VAL A 457 -25.58 7.53 12.22
CA VAL A 457 -24.70 6.75 11.34
C VAL A 457 -23.31 7.37 11.32
N VAL A 458 -23.18 8.68 11.17
CA VAL A 458 -21.91 9.41 11.20
C VAL A 458 -21.19 9.19 12.55
N LYS A 459 -21.92 9.29 13.68
CA LYS A 459 -21.36 9.01 15.01
C LYS A 459 -20.88 7.57 15.15
N GLY A 460 -21.67 6.60 14.65
CA GLY A 460 -21.29 5.19 14.69
C GLY A 460 -20.04 4.89 13.85
N ILE A 461 -19.94 5.47 12.65
CA ILE A 461 -18.77 5.36 11.79
C ILE A 461 -17.54 5.95 12.48
N ASN A 462 -17.62 7.18 12.97
CA ASN A 462 -16.50 7.81 13.69
C ASN A 462 -16.04 6.96 14.89
N PHE A 463 -16.99 6.44 15.69
CA PHE A 463 -16.67 5.59 16.85
C PHE A 463 -15.88 4.33 16.46
N LEU A 464 -16.23 3.69 15.35
CA LEU A 464 -15.52 2.50 14.87
C LEU A 464 -14.15 2.86 14.29
N PHE A 465 -14.09 3.85 13.43
CA PHE A 465 -12.84 4.18 12.72
C PHE A 465 -11.80 4.81 13.64
N GLU A 466 -12.17 5.59 14.64
CA GLU A 466 -11.26 6.10 15.68
C GLU A 466 -10.54 4.98 16.45
N ARG A 467 -11.07 3.75 16.44
CA ARG A 467 -10.52 2.58 17.14
C ARG A 467 -9.83 1.58 16.25
N LEU A 468 -10.23 1.53 14.98
CA LEU A 468 -9.77 0.51 14.05
C LEU A 468 -8.74 1.04 13.05
N MET A 469 -8.79 2.33 12.70
CA MET A 469 -7.86 2.88 11.73
C MET A 469 -6.60 3.43 12.40
N SER A 470 -5.48 2.90 11.94
CA SER A 470 -4.14 3.40 12.23
C SER A 470 -3.33 3.39 10.94
N PRO A 471 -2.17 4.05 10.88
CA PRO A 471 -1.28 3.96 9.71
C PRO A 471 -0.93 2.52 9.33
N GLU A 472 -0.83 1.62 10.31
CA GLU A 472 -0.48 0.22 10.10
C GLU A 472 -1.66 -0.61 9.57
N LEU A 473 -2.89 -0.30 9.99
CA LEU A 473 -4.08 -1.11 9.66
C LEU A 473 -4.95 -0.51 8.56
N GLY A 474 -4.85 0.79 8.29
CA GLY A 474 -5.71 1.49 7.32
C GLY A 474 -4.96 2.54 6.50
N ASP A 475 -3.63 2.46 6.47
CA ASP A 475 -2.76 3.39 5.74
C ASP A 475 -2.85 4.85 6.20
N THR A 476 -3.75 5.19 7.11
CA THR A 476 -3.94 6.55 7.64
C THR A 476 -4.52 6.53 9.04
N ALA A 477 -4.12 7.48 9.88
CA ALA A 477 -4.75 7.70 11.16
C ALA A 477 -6.11 8.37 10.99
N TYR A 478 -7.11 7.95 11.78
CA TYR A 478 -8.42 8.58 11.81
C TYR A 478 -8.45 9.69 12.86
N GLY A 479 -7.98 10.88 12.46
CA GLY A 479 -7.89 12.05 13.33
C GLY A 479 -8.62 13.28 12.76
N ASP A 480 -8.20 14.45 13.21
CA ASP A 480 -8.71 15.74 12.71
C ASP A 480 -8.49 15.85 11.19
N GLY A 481 -9.53 16.21 10.45
CA GLY A 481 -9.52 16.26 8.99
C GLY A 481 -9.97 14.96 8.29
N GLN A 482 -9.96 13.82 9.00
CA GLN A 482 -10.51 12.54 8.50
C GLN A 482 -11.88 12.23 9.11
N ARG A 483 -12.16 12.82 10.26
CA ARG A 483 -13.40 12.65 10.99
C ARG A 483 -14.57 13.28 10.25
N LEU A 484 -15.65 12.52 10.08
CA LEU A 484 -16.85 13.02 9.43
C LEU A 484 -17.66 13.91 10.36
N VAL A 485 -18.09 15.06 9.87
CA VAL A 485 -18.99 16.00 10.54
C VAL A 485 -20.36 15.92 9.88
N CYS A 486 -21.44 15.83 10.65
CA CYS A 486 -22.78 15.84 10.09
C CYS A 486 -23.10 17.24 9.54
N GLY A 487 -23.26 17.38 8.22
CA GLY A 487 -23.54 18.64 7.53
C GLY A 487 -25.01 19.01 7.43
N ALA A 488 -25.93 18.09 7.74
CA ALA A 488 -27.37 18.34 7.75
C ALA A 488 -27.91 18.25 9.19
N PRO A 489 -28.39 19.35 9.79
CA PRO A 489 -29.17 19.26 11.01
C PRO A 489 -30.56 18.71 10.66
N GLY A 490 -30.80 17.43 11.06
CA GLY A 490 -32.09 16.75 11.25
C GLY A 490 -33.23 17.05 10.27
N GLU A 491 -33.71 16.10 9.74
CA GLU A 491 -34.96 15.54 9.25
C GLU A 491 -34.62 14.51 8.19
N TYR A 492 -34.42 13.29 8.64
CA TYR A 492 -34.34 12.11 7.79
C TYR A 492 -35.57 11.26 8.03
#